data_c6411e20f4df975abba2cb71dff4d346
#
_entry.id   c6411e20f4df975abba2cb71dff4d346
#
_cell.length_a   1.000
_cell.length_b   1.000
_cell.length_c   1.000
_cell.angle_alpha   90.00
_cell.angle_beta   90.00
_cell.angle_gamma   90.00
#
_symmetry.space_group_name_H-M   'P 1'
#
loop_
_entity.id
_entity.type
_entity.pdbx_description
1 polymer ?
#
loop_
_entity_poly.entity_id
_entity_poly.type
_entity_poly.pdbx_seq_one_letter_code
_entity_poly.pdbx_strand_id
1 'polypeptide(L)'
;MKKIILFTLISLHAMAQNTMTPELLWKLGRISPLGISKDGKNIVYKVSTPSVAENKSNSKTFVLPIAGGVATEIKDSKAVLTDKNISPDGKYIVYNEEVKIDKVHGKDFYPELQKSDAQIYNGLDYRHWDTWNEGKFNHVFYKENKEGAIGIDILKGENFDSPQKPFGGDEDYIWSPDSKNILYVCKKKAGTQYAISTNTNIYQYDLATGNTTNLTEDNQGYDMAPQFSSAGNLAWLQMKRDGYEADKNDIIVAFKGMKLNLTANWDGSVDHFLWSKDGKSIYFIAAVDGTKQLFEVNFPGMTKIAVQVRQITNGDFDVNDIVGFFGDTVILTRADMNHAAEIYSFHLKKKSWTQLSHVNAATYNTLALSKTERRYVTTTDGKKMLVWVILPPNFDATKKYPTLLYCQGGPQSALTQFYSYRWNFQLMAANGYIVVAPNRRGMQGHGVAWNEQISKDWGGQVMDDYLSAIDDVAKESYVDKTRLGCVGASYGGYSVFYLAGIHNNRFKTFIAHDGVYNTQSMFGTTEEVFFNNWDFGGAYWEKDNAAAQKSYTTFNPMNLVDKWNKPILIIQGGKDFRVPIGQGQEAFQAAQLRGIKSRFLYFPEENHWVLKPQNAQIWQKEFFKWLKETL
;
A
#
# COMPACT_ATOMS: atom_id res chain seq x y z
N MET A 1 11.14 70.79 -31.88
CA MET A 1 11.73 69.58 -31.25
C MET A 1 10.62 68.60 -30.93
N LYS A 2 10.42 67.59 -31.78
CA LYS A 2 9.42 66.50 -31.53
C LYS A 2 10.11 65.40 -30.73
N LYS A 3 9.63 65.10 -29.51
CA LYS A 3 10.07 63.94 -28.72
C LYS A 3 9.36 62.68 -29.23
N ILE A 4 10.12 61.75 -29.76
CA ILE A 4 9.67 60.39 -30.10
C ILE A 4 9.81 59.58 -28.84
N ILE A 5 8.66 59.08 -28.29
CA ILE A 5 8.61 58.12 -27.21
C ILE A 5 8.62 56.74 -27.83
N LEU A 6 9.71 55.99 -27.64
CA LEU A 6 9.89 54.63 -28.07
C LEU A 6 9.22 53.71 -27.02
N PHE A 7 8.07 53.13 -27.33
CA PHE A 7 7.47 52.06 -26.52
C PHE A 7 8.17 50.72 -26.87
N THR A 8 8.98 50.24 -25.94
CA THR A 8 9.54 48.89 -25.99
C THR A 8 8.44 47.90 -25.52
N LEU A 9 7.84 47.21 -26.46
CA LEU A 9 7.00 46.04 -26.17
C LEU A 9 7.93 44.92 -25.65
N ILE A 10 7.91 44.66 -24.33
CA ILE A 10 8.45 43.45 -23.75
C ILE A 10 7.43 42.37 -24.03
N SER A 11 7.66 41.54 -25.04
CA SER A 11 6.92 40.32 -25.25
C SER A 11 7.31 39.30 -24.18
N LEU A 12 6.48 39.18 -23.14
CA LEU A 12 6.53 38.03 -22.26
C LEU A 12 6.19 36.78 -23.09
N HIS A 13 7.20 36.07 -23.52
CA HIS A 13 7.03 34.71 -23.99
C HIS A 13 6.66 33.87 -22.76
N ALA A 14 5.38 33.59 -22.57
CA ALA A 14 4.95 32.53 -21.68
C ALA A 14 5.53 31.23 -22.25
N MET A 15 6.65 30.78 -21.69
CA MET A 15 7.15 29.42 -21.99
C MET A 15 6.05 28.46 -21.57
N ALA A 16 5.49 27.74 -22.54
CA ALA A 16 4.54 26.68 -22.25
C ALA A 16 5.21 25.69 -21.29
N GLN A 17 4.74 25.61 -20.06
CA GLN A 17 5.24 24.65 -19.10
C GLN A 17 4.95 23.24 -19.63
N ASN A 18 5.93 22.34 -19.52
CA ASN A 18 5.73 20.94 -19.85
C ASN A 18 4.68 20.31 -18.92
N THR A 19 4.06 19.23 -19.36
CA THR A 19 3.18 18.41 -18.51
C THR A 19 3.86 17.08 -18.19
N MET A 20 3.40 16.37 -17.16
CA MET A 20 3.93 15.05 -16.79
C MET A 20 3.75 14.06 -17.95
N THR A 21 4.81 13.30 -18.23
CA THR A 21 4.79 12.19 -19.21
C THR A 21 5.25 10.88 -18.53
N PRO A 22 4.97 9.71 -19.13
CA PRO A 22 5.50 8.45 -18.62
C PRO A 22 7.02 8.46 -18.45
N GLU A 23 7.74 9.05 -19.41
CA GLU A 23 9.19 9.13 -19.40
C GLU A 23 9.72 10.02 -18.24
N LEU A 24 9.05 11.13 -17.96
CA LEU A 24 9.39 12.00 -16.82
C LEU A 24 9.06 11.35 -15.49
N LEU A 25 7.88 10.71 -15.37
CA LEU A 25 7.47 10.01 -14.16
C LEU A 25 8.47 8.91 -13.79
N TRP A 26 9.00 8.18 -14.78
CA TRP A 26 9.97 7.10 -14.56
C TRP A 26 11.42 7.58 -14.43
N LYS A 27 11.68 8.89 -14.47
CA LYS A 27 12.97 9.51 -14.09
C LYS A 27 13.00 10.00 -12.66
N LEU A 28 11.85 10.09 -11.98
CA LEU A 28 11.79 10.60 -10.61
C LEU A 28 12.52 9.69 -9.63
N GLY A 29 13.33 10.30 -8.77
CA GLY A 29 13.95 9.64 -7.62
C GLY A 29 12.91 9.31 -6.56
N ARG A 30 13.00 8.13 -5.97
CA ARG A 30 12.11 7.61 -4.93
C ARG A 30 12.87 7.55 -3.63
N ILE A 31 12.47 8.37 -2.67
CA ILE A 31 13.10 8.46 -1.35
C ILE A 31 12.60 7.32 -0.46
N SER A 32 13.54 6.70 0.25
CA SER A 32 13.28 5.76 1.35
C SER A 32 14.18 6.15 2.52
N PRO A 33 13.64 6.69 3.64
CA PRO A 33 14.43 7.01 4.82
C PRO A 33 14.99 5.74 5.46
N LEU A 34 16.22 5.81 5.97
CA LEU A 34 16.88 4.73 6.69
C LEU A 34 16.98 5.03 8.20
N GLY A 35 16.87 6.30 8.59
CA GLY A 35 16.88 6.70 9.99
C GLY A 35 17.71 7.95 10.26
N ILE A 36 17.91 8.21 11.55
CA ILE A 36 18.76 9.30 12.05
C ILE A 36 20.15 8.73 12.37
N SER A 37 21.21 9.47 12.02
CA SER A 37 22.59 9.08 12.29
C SER A 37 22.88 8.92 13.79
N LYS A 38 23.90 8.09 14.14
CA LYS A 38 24.33 7.83 15.54
C LYS A 38 24.57 9.10 16.36
N ASP A 39 25.11 10.15 15.72
CA ASP A 39 25.37 11.45 16.36
C ASP A 39 24.11 12.32 16.52
N GLY A 40 22.97 11.86 15.99
CA GLY A 40 21.68 12.55 16.06
C GLY A 40 21.59 13.81 15.21
N LYS A 41 22.55 14.10 14.31
CA LYS A 41 22.64 15.36 13.56
C LYS A 41 22.17 15.26 12.11
N ASN A 42 22.09 14.05 11.57
CA ASN A 42 21.82 13.83 10.16
C ASN A 42 20.69 12.82 9.95
N ILE A 43 20.02 12.95 8.81
CA ILE A 43 19.07 11.99 8.26
C ILE A 43 19.83 11.16 7.23
N VAL A 44 19.70 9.84 7.30
CA VAL A 44 20.24 8.92 6.32
C VAL A 44 19.07 8.39 5.49
N TYR A 45 19.18 8.46 4.17
CA TYR A 45 18.13 8.00 3.26
C TYR A 45 18.69 7.47 1.95
N LYS A 46 17.91 6.63 1.31
CA LYS A 46 18.18 6.07 -0.01
C LYS A 46 17.34 6.79 -1.07
N VAL A 47 17.92 7.02 -2.24
CA VAL A 47 17.19 7.43 -3.44
C VAL A 47 17.30 6.32 -4.46
N SER A 48 16.18 5.72 -4.83
CA SER A 48 16.07 4.74 -5.90
C SER A 48 15.58 5.43 -7.16
N THR A 49 16.38 5.37 -8.23
CA THR A 49 16.03 5.95 -9.53
C THR A 49 15.89 4.83 -10.58
N PRO A 50 14.71 4.70 -11.21
CA PRO A 50 14.54 3.71 -12.27
C PRO A 50 15.41 4.00 -13.49
N SER A 51 16.05 2.97 -14.02
CA SER A 51 16.73 2.98 -15.31
C SER A 51 15.89 2.17 -16.31
N VAL A 52 15.19 2.87 -17.21
CA VAL A 52 14.39 2.21 -18.25
C VAL A 52 15.27 1.41 -19.20
N ALA A 53 16.47 1.92 -19.53
CA ALA A 53 17.42 1.23 -20.40
C ALA A 53 17.88 -0.11 -19.80
N GLU A 54 18.15 -0.14 -18.50
CA GLU A 54 18.60 -1.35 -17.78
C GLU A 54 17.43 -2.20 -17.25
N ASN A 55 16.20 -1.69 -17.36
CA ASN A 55 14.98 -2.29 -16.84
C ASN A 55 15.04 -2.64 -15.33
N LYS A 56 15.76 -1.84 -14.56
CA LYS A 56 15.93 -1.98 -13.10
C LYS A 56 16.05 -0.61 -12.43
N SER A 57 16.01 -0.58 -11.10
CA SER A 57 16.27 0.64 -10.33
C SER A 57 17.69 0.63 -9.76
N ASN A 58 18.34 1.80 -9.79
CA ASN A 58 19.63 2.04 -9.19
C ASN A 58 19.45 2.87 -7.92
N SER A 59 20.11 2.48 -6.82
CA SER A 59 19.96 3.14 -5.53
C SER A 59 21.26 3.78 -5.08
N LYS A 60 21.15 4.98 -4.50
CA LYS A 60 22.24 5.71 -3.83
C LYS A 60 21.80 6.10 -2.44
N THR A 61 22.76 6.12 -1.50
CA THR A 61 22.50 6.50 -0.10
C THR A 61 23.08 7.87 0.17
N PHE A 62 22.35 8.69 0.92
CA PHE A 62 22.69 10.07 1.23
C PHE A 62 22.59 10.35 2.73
N VAL A 63 23.40 11.32 3.17
CA VAL A 63 23.33 11.93 4.49
C VAL A 63 22.95 13.39 4.31
N LEU A 64 21.91 13.82 5.03
CA LEU A 64 21.36 15.17 4.99
C LEU A 64 21.34 15.76 6.41
N PRO A 65 21.95 16.92 6.68
CA PRO A 65 21.88 17.56 7.99
C PRO A 65 20.43 17.87 8.38
N ILE A 66 20.03 17.57 9.63
CA ILE A 66 18.68 17.90 10.15
C ILE A 66 18.44 19.40 10.18
N ALA A 67 19.50 20.19 10.37
CA ALA A 67 19.43 21.66 10.32
C ALA A 67 19.21 22.23 8.90
N GLY A 68 19.15 21.38 7.90
CA GLY A 68 19.13 21.77 6.48
C GLY A 68 20.54 21.87 5.88
N GLY A 69 20.62 21.90 4.56
CA GLY A 69 21.87 21.99 3.83
C GLY A 69 21.91 21.06 2.62
N VAL A 70 23.12 20.73 2.17
CA VAL A 70 23.33 19.88 0.99
C VAL A 70 23.49 18.43 1.41
N ALA A 71 22.75 17.53 0.76
CA ALA A 71 22.90 16.10 0.96
C ALA A 71 24.22 15.59 0.35
N THR A 72 24.91 14.72 1.07
CA THR A 72 26.17 14.10 0.65
C THR A 72 25.94 12.61 0.39
N GLU A 73 26.38 12.11 -0.76
CA GLU A 73 26.33 10.68 -1.09
C GLU A 73 27.34 9.91 -0.23
N ILE A 74 26.91 8.78 0.33
CA ILE A 74 27.76 7.86 1.10
C ILE A 74 27.67 6.44 0.52
N LYS A 75 28.74 5.65 0.72
CA LYS A 75 28.78 4.25 0.25
C LYS A 75 28.27 3.26 1.30
N ASP A 76 28.48 3.56 2.57
CA ASP A 76 28.15 2.66 3.69
C ASP A 76 27.28 3.37 4.73
N SER A 77 26.02 3.01 4.79
CA SER A 77 25.08 3.51 5.80
C SER A 77 25.34 2.93 7.21
N LYS A 78 25.93 1.73 7.32
CA LYS A 78 26.22 1.09 8.60
C LYS A 78 27.26 1.88 9.41
N ALA A 79 28.16 2.58 8.73
CA ALA A 79 29.13 3.46 9.40
C ALA A 79 28.47 4.58 10.19
N VAL A 80 27.33 5.10 9.71
CA VAL A 80 26.64 6.29 10.28
C VAL A 80 25.35 5.97 11.04
N LEU A 81 24.67 4.85 10.73
CA LEU A 81 23.47 4.42 11.44
C LEU A 81 23.78 3.46 12.58
N THR A 82 22.96 3.49 13.63
CA THR A 82 22.98 2.42 14.65
C THR A 82 22.42 1.15 14.01
N ASP A 83 23.17 0.06 14.11
CA ASP A 83 22.71 -1.24 13.64
C ASP A 83 21.75 -1.84 14.68
N LYS A 84 20.47 -1.91 14.33
CA LYS A 84 19.42 -2.48 15.20
C LYS A 84 19.61 -3.99 15.43
N ASN A 85 20.35 -4.64 14.56
CA ASN A 85 20.59 -6.07 14.64
C ASN A 85 21.65 -6.42 15.68
N ILE A 86 22.44 -5.46 16.13
CA ILE A 86 23.37 -5.64 17.25
C ILE A 86 22.59 -5.51 18.56
N SER A 87 22.77 -6.48 19.47
CA SER A 87 22.17 -6.42 20.82
C SER A 87 22.59 -5.14 21.56
N PRO A 88 21.75 -4.59 22.45
CA PRO A 88 22.07 -3.36 23.21
C PRO A 88 23.40 -3.42 23.98
N ASP A 89 23.82 -4.61 24.45
CA ASP A 89 25.11 -4.82 25.13
C ASP A 89 26.30 -5.05 24.16
N GLY A 90 26.02 -5.07 22.84
CA GLY A 90 27.02 -5.23 21.79
C GLY A 90 27.56 -6.64 21.57
N LYS A 91 27.07 -7.65 22.31
CA LYS A 91 27.65 -9.01 22.30
C LYS A 91 27.16 -9.88 21.17
N TYR A 92 25.95 -9.67 20.67
CA TYR A 92 25.29 -10.53 19.70
C TYR A 92 24.80 -9.75 18.48
N ILE A 93 24.61 -10.45 17.38
CA ILE A 93 23.94 -9.97 16.15
C ILE A 93 22.78 -10.92 15.86
N VAL A 94 21.57 -10.36 15.64
CA VAL A 94 20.41 -11.06 15.09
C VAL A 94 20.35 -10.85 13.58
N TYR A 95 19.89 -11.84 12.83
CA TYR A 95 19.74 -11.80 11.38
C TYR A 95 18.76 -12.88 10.92
N ASN A 96 18.38 -12.89 9.66
CA ASN A 96 17.54 -13.95 9.09
C ASN A 96 18.24 -14.65 7.91
N GLU A 97 17.91 -15.93 7.73
CA GLU A 97 18.32 -16.74 6.57
C GLU A 97 17.20 -17.70 6.18
N GLU A 98 17.13 -18.06 4.89
CA GLU A 98 16.22 -19.13 4.43
C GLU A 98 16.78 -20.51 4.75
N VAL A 99 15.94 -21.34 5.37
CA VAL A 99 16.24 -22.74 5.72
C VAL A 99 15.32 -23.67 4.96
N LYS A 100 15.89 -24.70 4.32
CA LYS A 100 15.12 -25.77 3.68
C LYS A 100 14.60 -26.73 4.75
N ILE A 101 13.29 -26.79 4.93
CA ILE A 101 12.62 -27.67 5.93
C ILE A 101 11.79 -28.73 5.21
N ASP A 102 10.89 -28.32 4.31
CA ASP A 102 9.94 -29.24 3.68
C ASP A 102 10.44 -29.79 2.35
N LYS A 103 10.07 -31.03 2.07
CA LYS A 103 10.24 -31.67 0.76
C LYS A 103 9.15 -31.16 -0.17
N VAL A 104 9.54 -30.63 -1.33
CA VAL A 104 8.60 -30.08 -2.33
C VAL A 104 8.94 -30.56 -3.73
N HIS A 105 10.22 -30.53 -4.11
CA HIS A 105 10.62 -30.91 -5.45
C HIS A 105 10.56 -32.44 -5.65
N GLY A 106 10.18 -32.90 -6.84
CA GLY A 106 10.13 -34.31 -7.18
C GLY A 106 11.41 -35.06 -6.80
N LYS A 107 12.61 -34.46 -6.99
CA LYS A 107 13.90 -34.99 -6.58
C LYS A 107 14.10 -35.15 -5.06
N ASP A 108 13.31 -34.43 -4.24
CA ASP A 108 13.35 -34.56 -2.78
C ASP A 108 12.68 -35.88 -2.32
N PHE A 109 11.74 -36.42 -3.15
CA PHE A 109 11.04 -37.68 -2.92
C PHE A 109 11.62 -38.83 -3.73
N TYR A 110 12.11 -38.53 -4.94
CA TYR A 110 12.64 -39.47 -5.91
C TYR A 110 14.06 -39.04 -6.33
N PRO A 111 15.08 -39.33 -5.51
CA PRO A 111 16.46 -38.84 -5.74
C PRO A 111 17.08 -39.31 -7.05
N GLU A 112 16.59 -40.40 -7.62
CA GLU A 112 17.03 -40.92 -8.91
C GLU A 112 16.53 -40.10 -10.12
N LEU A 113 15.50 -39.21 -9.92
CA LEU A 113 14.87 -38.41 -10.97
C LEU A 113 15.31 -36.95 -10.90
N GLN A 114 16.62 -36.69 -10.93
CA GLN A 114 17.21 -35.35 -10.71
C GLN A 114 16.82 -34.28 -11.75
N LYS A 115 16.32 -34.67 -12.91
CA LYS A 115 15.90 -33.75 -13.98
C LYS A 115 14.43 -33.37 -13.94
N SER A 116 13.67 -33.93 -13.00
CA SER A 116 12.25 -33.60 -12.82
C SER A 116 12.12 -32.19 -12.24
N ASP A 117 11.22 -31.37 -12.81
CA ASP A 117 10.78 -30.06 -12.31
C ASP A 117 9.43 -30.15 -11.56
N ALA A 118 8.92 -31.38 -11.34
CA ALA A 118 7.67 -31.58 -10.60
C ALA A 118 7.77 -31.05 -9.16
N GLN A 119 6.68 -30.43 -8.70
CA GLN A 119 6.50 -29.99 -7.32
C GLN A 119 5.28 -30.73 -6.72
N ILE A 120 5.39 -31.16 -5.48
CA ILE A 120 4.38 -31.97 -4.78
C ILE A 120 3.98 -31.24 -3.51
N TYR A 121 2.70 -30.85 -3.44
CA TYR A 121 2.12 -30.10 -2.33
C TYR A 121 0.97 -30.90 -1.70
N ASN A 122 0.88 -30.88 -0.37
CA ASN A 122 -0.17 -31.53 0.41
C ASN A 122 -1.01 -30.54 1.24
N GLY A 123 -0.72 -29.23 1.13
CA GLY A 123 -1.37 -28.15 1.86
C GLY A 123 -1.66 -26.95 0.97
N LEU A 124 -2.41 -25.96 1.50
CA LEU A 124 -2.75 -24.72 0.79
C LEU A 124 -1.68 -23.62 0.90
N ASP A 125 -0.61 -23.84 1.62
CA ASP A 125 0.58 -22.99 1.74
C ASP A 125 1.57 -23.19 0.59
N TYR A 126 1.10 -23.64 -0.58
CA TYR A 126 1.92 -24.00 -1.73
C TYR A 126 2.43 -22.78 -2.53
N ARG A 127 1.81 -21.61 -2.39
CA ARG A 127 2.24 -20.35 -3.01
C ARG A 127 1.75 -19.15 -2.23
N HIS A 128 2.44 -18.02 -2.35
CA HIS A 128 2.04 -16.75 -1.76
C HIS A 128 2.47 -15.59 -2.65
N TRP A 129 1.59 -14.61 -2.87
CA TRP A 129 1.78 -13.39 -3.65
C TRP A 129 2.17 -13.64 -5.12
N ASP A 130 3.45 -13.92 -5.41
CA ASP A 130 4.01 -14.18 -6.74
C ASP A 130 5.00 -15.36 -6.75
N THR A 131 5.11 -16.08 -5.64
CA THR A 131 6.13 -17.10 -5.43
C THR A 131 5.50 -18.43 -5.03
N TRP A 132 5.97 -19.52 -5.66
CA TRP A 132 5.68 -20.87 -5.22
C TRP A 132 6.55 -21.26 -4.04
N ASN A 133 5.99 -21.98 -3.08
CA ASN A 133 6.73 -22.48 -1.93
C ASN A 133 7.73 -23.56 -2.38
N GLU A 134 9.01 -23.34 -2.13
CA GLU A 134 10.09 -24.30 -2.43
C GLU A 134 10.47 -25.16 -1.21
N GLY A 135 9.68 -25.13 -0.15
CA GLY A 135 9.97 -25.80 1.13
C GLY A 135 11.04 -25.09 1.94
N LYS A 136 11.26 -23.78 1.67
CA LYS A 136 12.16 -22.91 2.40
C LYS A 136 11.40 -21.90 3.21
N PHE A 137 11.86 -21.66 4.43
CA PHE A 137 11.27 -20.72 5.37
C PHE A 137 12.33 -19.74 5.87
N ASN A 138 11.92 -18.48 6.09
CA ASN A 138 12.77 -17.50 6.75
C ASN A 138 12.87 -17.84 8.23
N HIS A 139 14.08 -18.04 8.73
CA HIS A 139 14.33 -18.22 10.15
C HIS A 139 15.17 -17.09 10.72
N VAL A 140 14.86 -16.69 11.95
CA VAL A 140 15.69 -15.76 12.72
C VAL A 140 16.83 -16.51 13.38
N PHE A 141 18.03 -15.98 13.22
CA PHE A 141 19.27 -16.47 13.81
C PHE A 141 19.89 -15.41 14.72
N TYR A 142 20.67 -15.84 15.69
CA TYR A 142 21.60 -14.96 16.38
C TYR A 142 22.97 -15.61 16.51
N LYS A 143 24.01 -14.78 16.62
CA LYS A 143 25.40 -15.21 16.86
C LYS A 143 26.15 -14.18 17.68
N GLU A 144 27.29 -14.58 18.28
CA GLU A 144 28.21 -13.61 18.87
C GLU A 144 28.68 -12.59 17.83
N ASN A 145 28.80 -11.33 18.26
CA ASN A 145 29.26 -10.21 17.42
C ASN A 145 30.77 -10.26 17.24
N LYS A 146 31.24 -11.35 16.64
CA LYS A 146 32.65 -11.56 16.27
C LYS A 146 32.75 -12.34 14.95
N GLU A 147 33.87 -12.17 14.26
CA GLU A 147 34.16 -12.89 13.02
C GLU A 147 34.21 -14.42 13.28
N GLY A 148 33.64 -15.19 12.34
CA GLY A 148 33.62 -16.67 12.40
C GLY A 148 32.64 -17.26 13.45
N ALA A 149 31.82 -16.45 14.13
CA ALA A 149 30.82 -16.96 15.06
C ALA A 149 29.74 -17.78 14.32
N ILE A 150 29.36 -18.91 14.91
CA ILE A 150 28.31 -19.80 14.39
C ILE A 150 26.94 -19.27 14.81
N GLY A 151 25.99 -19.21 13.85
CA GLY A 151 24.62 -18.81 14.09
C GLY A 151 23.81 -19.90 14.80
N ILE A 152 22.92 -19.47 15.67
CA ILE A 152 21.92 -20.31 16.35
C ILE A 152 20.56 -19.98 15.73
N ASP A 153 19.92 -20.98 15.13
CA ASP A 153 18.56 -20.89 14.58
C ASP A 153 17.54 -21.00 15.71
N ILE A 154 16.77 -19.94 15.96
CA ILE A 154 15.76 -19.90 17.04
C ILE A 154 14.44 -20.56 16.66
N LEU A 155 14.22 -20.86 15.36
CA LEU A 155 13.07 -21.59 14.83
C LEU A 155 13.46 -23.00 14.35
N LYS A 156 14.57 -23.52 14.79
CA LYS A 156 15.14 -24.80 14.31
C LYS A 156 14.10 -25.91 14.21
N GLY A 157 13.87 -26.40 12.98
CA GLY A 157 12.95 -27.50 12.69
C GLY A 157 11.48 -27.07 12.54
N GLU A 158 11.16 -25.78 12.68
CA GLU A 158 9.84 -25.24 12.42
C GLU A 158 9.67 -24.87 10.95
N ASN A 159 8.49 -25.12 10.37
CA ASN A 159 8.16 -24.77 8.98
C ASN A 159 7.32 -23.47 8.93
N PHE A 160 7.82 -22.42 9.59
CA PHE A 160 7.18 -21.10 9.69
C PHE A 160 8.16 -19.99 9.34
N ASP A 161 7.63 -18.90 8.77
CA ASP A 161 8.43 -17.74 8.38
C ASP A 161 8.52 -16.68 9.50
N SER A 162 9.72 -16.26 9.82
CA SER A 162 10.04 -15.02 10.50
C SER A 162 11.39 -14.50 9.98
N PRO A 163 11.44 -13.35 9.25
CA PRO A 163 10.34 -12.43 8.88
C PRO A 163 9.22 -13.07 8.08
N GLN A 164 8.02 -12.49 8.24
CA GLN A 164 6.81 -12.97 7.57
C GLN A 164 6.91 -12.83 6.04
N LYS A 165 6.49 -13.81 5.30
CA LYS A 165 6.27 -13.66 3.85
C LYS A 165 4.86 -13.15 3.58
N PRO A 166 4.64 -12.33 2.51
CA PRO A 166 5.64 -11.88 1.52
C PRO A 166 6.34 -10.57 1.88
N PHE A 167 5.90 -9.81 2.89
CA PHE A 167 6.28 -8.41 3.10
C PHE A 167 7.02 -8.13 4.42
N GLY A 168 7.24 -9.12 5.26
CA GLY A 168 8.01 -8.95 6.50
C GLY A 168 9.50 -8.69 6.25
N GLY A 169 10.13 -8.01 7.19
CA GLY A 169 11.53 -7.61 7.15
C GLY A 169 12.15 -7.50 8.54
N ASP A 170 13.20 -6.67 8.66
CA ASP A 170 13.93 -6.47 9.92
C ASP A 170 13.06 -5.86 11.05
N GLU A 171 11.85 -5.41 10.76
CA GLU A 171 10.86 -4.96 11.76
C GLU A 171 10.16 -6.11 12.47
N ASP A 172 10.22 -7.32 11.93
CA ASP A 172 9.57 -8.50 12.48
C ASP A 172 10.39 -9.14 13.62
N TYR A 173 11.64 -8.72 13.86
CA TYR A 173 12.43 -9.21 14.99
C TYR A 173 13.25 -8.10 15.65
N ILE A 174 13.28 -8.10 16.97
CA ILE A 174 13.96 -7.07 17.77
C ILE A 174 14.62 -7.65 19.00
N TRP A 175 15.67 -6.97 19.47
CA TRP A 175 16.26 -7.24 20.77
C TRP A 175 15.42 -6.68 21.92
N SER A 176 15.35 -7.42 23.05
CA SER A 176 14.93 -6.81 24.30
C SER A 176 15.98 -5.81 24.81
N PRO A 177 15.58 -4.74 25.55
CA PRO A 177 16.52 -3.72 26.04
C PRO A 177 17.64 -4.26 26.95
N ASP A 178 17.42 -5.38 27.59
CA ASP A 178 18.40 -6.06 28.47
C ASP A 178 19.29 -7.06 27.74
N SER A 179 19.15 -7.20 26.43
CA SER A 179 19.90 -8.12 25.55
C SER A 179 19.71 -9.61 25.87
N LYS A 180 18.69 -9.99 26.64
CA LYS A 180 18.47 -11.39 27.04
C LYS A 180 17.50 -12.14 26.16
N ASN A 181 16.67 -11.41 25.39
CA ASN A 181 15.63 -11.99 24.59
C ASN A 181 15.64 -11.42 23.17
N ILE A 182 15.19 -12.23 22.22
CA ILE A 182 14.81 -11.83 20.87
C ILE A 182 13.29 -11.96 20.79
N LEU A 183 12.61 -10.86 20.43
CA LEU A 183 11.19 -10.91 20.08
C LEU A 183 11.06 -11.03 18.56
N TYR A 184 10.12 -11.86 18.11
CA TYR A 184 9.88 -12.02 16.68
C TYR A 184 8.41 -12.26 16.37
N VAL A 185 7.97 -11.80 15.20
CA VAL A 185 6.61 -11.98 14.67
C VAL A 185 6.58 -13.25 13.85
N CYS A 186 5.60 -14.11 14.09
CA CYS A 186 5.46 -15.36 13.34
C CYS A 186 4.00 -15.80 13.24
N LYS A 187 3.60 -16.30 12.07
CA LYS A 187 2.34 -17.00 11.83
C LYS A 187 2.59 -18.51 11.93
N LYS A 188 2.51 -19.08 13.13
CA LYS A 188 2.72 -20.53 13.36
C LYS A 188 1.50 -21.33 12.96
N LYS A 189 1.19 -21.32 11.66
CA LYS A 189 0.10 -22.06 11.02
C LYS A 189 0.59 -22.67 9.72
N ALA A 190 0.08 -23.84 9.34
CA ALA A 190 0.46 -24.55 8.12
C ALA A 190 -0.78 -25.07 7.36
N GLY A 191 -0.61 -25.41 6.09
CA GLY A 191 -1.63 -26.00 5.24
C GLY A 191 -2.90 -25.17 5.15
N THR A 192 -4.05 -25.79 5.41
CA THR A 192 -5.36 -25.10 5.37
C THR A 192 -5.44 -23.96 6.37
N GLN A 193 -4.88 -24.11 7.56
CA GLN A 193 -4.91 -23.06 8.58
C GLN A 193 -4.09 -21.84 8.17
N TYR A 194 -2.99 -22.01 7.45
CA TYR A 194 -2.22 -20.91 6.86
C TYR A 194 -3.08 -20.08 5.89
N ALA A 195 -3.82 -20.76 5.01
CA ALA A 195 -4.60 -20.11 3.96
C ALA A 195 -5.86 -19.36 4.48
N ILE A 196 -6.46 -19.80 5.60
CA ILE A 196 -7.73 -19.24 6.09
C ILE A 196 -7.58 -18.26 7.25
N SER A 197 -6.40 -18.13 7.86
CA SER A 197 -6.15 -17.30 9.04
C SER A 197 -5.22 -16.14 8.71
N THR A 198 -5.43 -15.00 9.39
CA THR A 198 -4.50 -13.85 9.42
C THR A 198 -3.71 -13.78 10.71
N ASN A 199 -3.94 -14.70 11.66
CA ASN A 199 -3.35 -14.65 13.00
C ASN A 199 -1.83 -14.75 12.98
N THR A 200 -1.15 -13.68 13.37
CA THR A 200 0.27 -13.64 13.72
C THR A 200 0.43 -13.37 15.20
N ASN A 201 1.50 -13.87 15.80
CA ASN A 201 1.81 -13.61 17.20
C ASN A 201 3.23 -13.07 17.35
N ILE A 202 3.46 -12.38 18.48
CA ILE A 202 4.77 -11.96 18.92
C ILE A 202 5.29 -13.01 19.90
N TYR A 203 6.41 -13.64 19.54
CA TYR A 203 7.11 -14.63 20.35
C TYR A 203 8.35 -14.02 20.97
N GLN A 204 8.69 -14.47 22.17
CA GLN A 204 9.91 -14.11 22.89
C GLN A 204 10.77 -15.35 23.06
N TYR A 205 11.98 -15.32 22.49
CA TYR A 205 13.01 -16.34 22.67
C TYR A 205 14.00 -15.89 23.74
N ASP A 206 14.19 -16.68 24.81
CA ASP A 206 15.14 -16.43 25.89
C ASP A 206 16.50 -17.06 25.55
N LEU A 207 17.58 -16.26 25.49
CA LEU A 207 18.91 -16.70 25.08
C LEU A 207 19.55 -17.69 26.06
N ALA A 208 19.22 -17.60 27.34
CA ALA A 208 19.85 -18.42 28.39
C ALA A 208 19.25 -19.83 28.45
N THR A 209 17.94 -19.95 28.20
CA THR A 209 17.22 -21.22 28.30
C THR A 209 16.91 -21.86 26.97
N GLY A 210 16.91 -21.07 25.88
CA GLY A 210 16.46 -21.51 24.55
C GLY A 210 14.94 -21.68 24.44
N ASN A 211 14.16 -21.22 25.45
CA ASN A 211 12.72 -21.36 25.45
C ASN A 211 12.03 -20.22 24.70
N THR A 212 10.95 -20.54 23.99
CA THR A 212 10.09 -19.57 23.31
C THR A 212 8.75 -19.44 24.05
N THR A 213 8.30 -18.21 24.28
CA THR A 213 7.00 -17.88 24.89
C THR A 213 6.17 -17.05 23.90
N ASN A 214 4.89 -17.37 23.73
CA ASN A 214 3.96 -16.55 22.96
C ASN A 214 3.43 -15.41 23.84
N LEU A 215 3.71 -14.14 23.46
CA LEU A 215 3.30 -12.97 24.25
C LEU A 215 1.88 -12.51 23.95
N THR A 216 1.32 -12.94 22.81
CA THR A 216 0.03 -12.44 22.28
C THR A 216 -0.96 -13.57 21.98
N GLU A 217 -0.83 -14.71 22.66
CA GLU A 217 -1.66 -15.93 22.47
C GLU A 217 -3.17 -15.67 22.62
N ASP A 218 -3.54 -14.67 23.42
CA ASP A 218 -4.92 -14.25 23.70
C ASP A 218 -5.58 -13.47 22.55
N ASN A 219 -4.83 -13.05 21.51
CA ASN A 219 -5.35 -12.39 20.32
C ASN A 219 -5.51 -13.36 19.15
N GLN A 220 -6.50 -13.11 18.28
CA GLN A 220 -6.80 -13.97 17.15
C GLN A 220 -6.48 -13.33 15.78
N GLY A 221 -6.28 -12.00 15.72
CA GLY A 221 -5.89 -11.30 14.50
C GLY A 221 -4.39 -11.10 14.39
N TYR A 222 -3.99 -10.08 13.66
CA TYR A 222 -2.58 -9.73 13.53
C TYR A 222 -2.02 -9.11 14.82
N ASP A 223 -0.83 -9.54 15.23
CA ASP A 223 0.07 -8.83 16.16
C ASP A 223 1.40 -8.62 15.43
N MET A 224 1.81 -7.35 15.25
CA MET A 224 2.96 -7.00 14.41
C MET A 224 3.69 -5.74 14.88
N ALA A 225 4.87 -5.48 14.28
CA ALA A 225 5.67 -4.28 14.52
C ALA A 225 5.99 -4.02 16.01
N PRO A 226 6.55 -4.98 16.76
CA PRO A 226 6.90 -4.77 18.17
C PRO A 226 8.00 -3.71 18.30
N GLN A 227 7.85 -2.80 19.26
CA GLN A 227 8.82 -1.75 19.57
C GLN A 227 8.93 -1.51 21.07
N PHE A 228 10.15 -1.32 21.57
CA PHE A 228 10.37 -0.91 22.95
C PHE A 228 10.50 0.61 23.08
N SER A 229 9.89 1.17 24.12
CA SER A 229 10.19 2.54 24.54
C SER A 229 11.57 2.63 25.20
N SER A 230 12.09 3.85 25.37
CA SER A 230 13.32 4.10 26.14
C SER A 230 13.26 3.61 27.60
N ALA A 231 12.06 3.45 28.15
CA ALA A 231 11.81 2.89 29.47
C ALA A 231 11.59 1.37 29.49
N GLY A 232 11.72 0.70 28.34
CA GLY A 232 11.56 -0.76 28.22
C GLY A 232 10.11 -1.24 28.14
N ASN A 233 9.12 -0.36 27.91
CA ASN A 233 7.75 -0.80 27.67
C ASN A 233 7.60 -1.27 26.22
N LEU A 234 7.06 -2.47 26.02
CA LEU A 234 6.78 -3.04 24.71
C LEU A 234 5.45 -2.51 24.17
N ALA A 235 5.45 -1.99 22.95
CA ALA A 235 4.24 -1.67 22.18
C ALA A 235 4.23 -2.45 20.87
N TRP A 236 3.04 -2.68 20.32
CA TRP A 236 2.85 -3.31 19.02
C TRP A 236 1.52 -2.88 18.39
N LEU A 237 1.35 -3.19 17.10
CA LEU A 237 0.09 -3.06 16.40
C LEU A 237 -0.71 -4.35 16.51
N GLN A 238 -2.01 -4.22 16.74
CA GLN A 238 -2.92 -5.36 16.93
C GLN A 238 -4.24 -5.17 16.18
N MET A 239 -4.61 -6.17 15.40
CA MET A 239 -5.96 -6.38 14.88
C MET A 239 -6.64 -7.51 15.65
N LYS A 240 -7.97 -7.46 15.81
CA LYS A 240 -8.68 -8.41 16.68
C LYS A 240 -9.16 -9.67 15.98
N ARG A 241 -9.62 -9.52 14.71
CA ARG A 241 -10.40 -10.58 14.03
C ARG A 241 -9.52 -11.40 13.12
N ASP A 242 -9.55 -12.72 13.32
CA ASP A 242 -8.90 -13.66 12.40
C ASP A 242 -9.59 -13.65 11.04
N GLY A 243 -8.81 -13.73 9.97
CA GLY A 243 -9.28 -13.74 8.59
C GLY A 243 -9.64 -12.36 8.02
N TYR A 244 -9.60 -11.28 8.80
CA TYR A 244 -9.91 -9.93 8.33
C TYR A 244 -8.66 -9.06 8.25
N GLU A 245 -8.01 -9.02 7.10
CA GLU A 245 -6.76 -8.26 6.89
C GLU A 245 -6.92 -6.73 6.95
N ALA A 246 -8.13 -6.21 6.83
CA ALA A 246 -8.44 -4.79 6.89
C ALA A 246 -9.13 -4.36 8.20
N ASP A 247 -8.99 -5.18 9.26
CA ASP A 247 -9.51 -4.85 10.58
C ASP A 247 -8.88 -3.59 11.14
N LYS A 248 -9.52 -3.01 12.16
CA LYS A 248 -8.96 -1.88 12.88
C LYS A 248 -7.63 -2.26 13.53
N ASN A 249 -6.59 -1.54 13.22
CA ASN A 249 -5.26 -1.71 13.79
C ASN A 249 -5.07 -0.76 14.96
N ASP A 250 -4.93 -1.32 16.17
CA ASP A 250 -4.80 -0.61 17.44
C ASP A 250 -3.34 -0.62 17.94
N ILE A 251 -2.96 0.38 18.75
CA ILE A 251 -1.70 0.40 19.49
C ILE A 251 -1.92 -0.22 20.86
N ILE A 252 -1.22 -1.34 21.11
CA ILE A 252 -1.21 -2.01 22.42
C ILE A 252 0.13 -1.78 23.11
N VAL A 253 0.10 -1.59 24.42
CA VAL A 253 1.30 -1.47 25.26
C VAL A 253 1.25 -2.50 26.40
N ALA A 254 2.28 -3.34 26.49
CA ALA A 254 2.49 -4.19 27.67
C ALA A 254 3.09 -3.37 28.82
N PHE A 255 2.37 -3.31 29.92
CA PHE A 255 2.79 -2.55 31.09
C PHE A 255 2.38 -3.24 32.40
N LYS A 256 3.37 -3.64 33.22
CA LYS A 256 3.15 -4.30 34.52
C LYS A 256 2.18 -5.48 34.48
N GLY A 257 2.35 -6.36 33.49
CA GLY A 257 1.53 -7.57 33.33
C GLY A 257 0.14 -7.32 32.72
N MET A 258 -0.18 -6.08 32.35
CA MET A 258 -1.42 -5.72 31.63
C MET A 258 -1.13 -5.35 30.18
N LYS A 259 -2.10 -5.56 29.31
CA LYS A 259 -2.12 -5.05 27.92
C LYS A 259 -3.07 -3.86 27.85
N LEU A 260 -2.55 -2.69 27.54
CA LEU A 260 -3.30 -1.44 27.44
C LEU A 260 -3.52 -1.09 25.97
N ASN A 261 -4.77 -1.07 25.50
CA ASN A 261 -5.12 -0.56 24.17
C ASN A 261 -5.23 0.97 24.23
N LEU A 262 -4.27 1.69 23.65
CA LEU A 262 -4.21 3.15 23.69
C LEU A 262 -5.16 3.80 22.66
N THR A 263 -5.61 3.07 21.65
CA THR A 263 -6.47 3.60 20.58
C THR A 263 -7.87 2.98 20.58
N ALA A 264 -8.25 2.24 21.62
CA ALA A 264 -9.53 1.53 21.73
C ALA A 264 -10.76 2.39 21.41
N ASN A 265 -10.79 3.63 21.90
CA ASN A 265 -11.91 4.56 21.78
C ASN A 265 -11.76 5.55 20.61
N TRP A 266 -10.75 5.36 19.75
CA TRP A 266 -10.54 6.20 18.58
C TRP A 266 -11.10 5.52 17.33
N ASP A 267 -11.87 6.27 16.52
CA ASP A 267 -12.53 5.76 15.31
C ASP A 267 -11.63 5.88 14.07
N GLY A 268 -10.48 5.20 14.11
CA GLY A 268 -9.51 5.14 13.04
C GLY A 268 -8.62 3.91 13.16
N SER A 269 -7.77 3.68 12.18
CA SER A 269 -6.81 2.57 12.11
C SER A 269 -5.39 3.10 11.98
N VAL A 270 -4.45 2.52 12.72
CA VAL A 270 -3.04 2.92 12.76
C VAL A 270 -2.25 2.23 11.66
N ASP A 271 -1.50 2.99 10.84
CA ASP A 271 -0.63 2.42 9.81
C ASP A 271 0.77 2.10 10.33
N HIS A 272 1.39 3.06 11.02
CA HIS A 272 2.76 2.99 11.52
C HIS A 272 2.91 3.84 12.77
N PHE A 273 3.77 3.43 13.72
CA PHE A 273 3.97 4.19 14.95
C PHE A 273 5.44 4.25 15.38
N LEU A 274 5.75 5.23 16.24
CA LEU A 274 7.05 5.38 16.87
C LEU A 274 6.90 5.99 18.27
N TRP A 275 7.61 5.44 19.26
CA TRP A 275 7.68 6.01 20.60
C TRP A 275 8.34 7.40 20.60
N SER A 276 7.82 8.32 21.43
CA SER A 276 8.55 9.53 21.78
C SER A 276 9.85 9.19 22.52
N LYS A 277 10.86 10.06 22.42
CA LYS A 277 12.16 9.82 23.06
C LYS A 277 12.08 9.61 24.60
N ASP A 278 11.12 10.26 25.26
CA ASP A 278 10.89 10.15 26.70
C ASP A 278 9.96 9.01 27.09
N GLY A 279 9.43 8.26 26.11
CA GLY A 279 8.53 7.12 26.33
C GLY A 279 7.16 7.49 26.90
N LYS A 280 6.74 8.76 26.83
CA LYS A 280 5.46 9.23 27.40
C LYS A 280 4.34 9.34 26.38
N SER A 281 4.65 9.28 25.11
CA SER A 281 3.69 9.31 24.00
C SER A 281 4.13 8.37 22.89
N ILE A 282 3.17 7.98 22.08
CA ILE A 282 3.41 7.31 20.80
C ILE A 282 2.89 8.24 19.69
N TYR A 283 3.75 8.51 18.72
CA TYR A 283 3.36 9.19 17.49
C TYR A 283 3.05 8.14 16.41
N PHE A 284 2.01 8.36 15.63
CA PHE A 284 1.60 7.40 14.62
C PHE A 284 1.01 8.09 13.39
N ILE A 285 1.01 7.37 12.28
CA ILE A 285 0.40 7.77 11.03
C ILE A 285 -0.93 7.04 10.88
N ALA A 286 -1.94 7.75 10.39
CA ALA A 286 -3.22 7.16 10.08
C ALA A 286 -3.93 7.94 8.97
N ALA A 287 -4.81 7.23 8.24
CA ALA A 287 -5.69 7.84 7.27
C ALA A 287 -6.80 8.64 7.98
N VAL A 288 -7.07 9.84 7.47
CA VAL A 288 -8.16 10.71 7.93
C VAL A 288 -8.64 11.60 6.79
N ASP A 289 -9.94 11.54 6.50
CA ASP A 289 -10.61 12.40 5.50
C ASP A 289 -9.82 12.57 4.19
N GLY A 290 -9.44 11.45 3.57
CA GLY A 290 -8.73 11.42 2.28
C GLY A 290 -7.28 11.89 2.32
N THR A 291 -6.64 11.86 3.47
CA THR A 291 -5.21 12.14 3.67
C THR A 291 -4.61 11.19 4.69
N LYS A 292 -3.28 11.10 4.77
CA LYS A 292 -2.56 10.48 5.88
C LYS A 292 -1.89 11.55 6.72
N GLN A 293 -2.16 11.55 8.03
CA GLN A 293 -1.66 12.57 8.94
C GLN A 293 -0.90 11.96 10.12
N LEU A 294 -0.09 12.79 10.77
CA LEU A 294 0.58 12.46 12.03
C LEU A 294 -0.39 12.67 13.19
N PHE A 295 -0.44 11.69 14.07
CA PHE A 295 -1.20 11.70 15.33
C PHE A 295 -0.26 11.46 16.51
N GLU A 296 -0.74 11.75 17.70
CA GLU A 296 -0.10 11.42 18.97
C GLU A 296 -1.12 10.81 19.92
N VAL A 297 -0.71 9.76 20.64
CA VAL A 297 -1.45 9.25 21.78
C VAL A 297 -0.55 9.25 23.00
N ASN A 298 -1.04 9.76 24.14
CA ASN A 298 -0.29 9.73 25.40
C ASN A 298 -0.29 8.33 26.01
N PHE A 299 0.86 7.93 26.58
CA PHE A 299 0.97 6.74 27.41
C PHE A 299 0.82 7.12 28.88
N PRO A 300 -0.26 6.70 29.57
CA PRO A 300 -0.56 7.17 30.93
C PRO A 300 0.38 6.59 31.99
N GLY A 301 1.04 5.46 31.73
CA GLY A 301 1.84 4.74 32.73
C GLY A 301 1.02 4.43 33.98
N MET A 302 1.52 4.86 35.15
CA MET A 302 0.82 4.71 36.46
C MET A 302 -0.09 5.89 36.79
N THR A 303 -0.17 6.90 35.96
CA THR A 303 -0.99 8.09 36.23
C THR A 303 -2.46 7.81 35.90
N LYS A 304 -3.38 8.63 36.48
CA LYS A 304 -4.81 8.60 36.13
C LYS A 304 -5.16 9.50 34.93
N ILE A 305 -4.16 9.89 34.13
CA ILE A 305 -4.38 10.72 32.95
C ILE A 305 -5.15 9.90 31.92
N ALA A 306 -6.22 10.44 31.40
CA ALA A 306 -6.99 9.81 30.36
C ALA A 306 -6.16 9.65 29.08
N VAL A 307 -6.30 8.50 28.42
CA VAL A 307 -5.69 8.27 27.11
C VAL A 307 -6.43 9.11 26.07
N GLN A 308 -5.70 9.89 25.30
CA GLN A 308 -6.23 10.79 24.29
C GLN A 308 -5.41 10.73 23.00
N VAL A 309 -6.11 10.46 21.89
CA VAL A 309 -5.55 10.57 20.55
C VAL A 309 -5.72 12.02 20.06
N ARG A 310 -4.66 12.61 19.52
CA ARG A 310 -4.63 13.98 18.98
C ARG A 310 -4.05 13.99 17.60
N GLN A 311 -4.74 14.60 16.65
CA GLN A 311 -4.18 14.88 15.32
C GLN A 311 -3.14 16.01 15.43
N ILE A 312 -1.95 15.79 14.89
CA ILE A 312 -0.81 16.72 15.00
C ILE A 312 -0.64 17.56 13.74
N THR A 313 -0.81 16.92 12.56
CA THR A 313 -0.71 17.58 11.25
C THR A 313 -2.07 17.60 10.56
N ASN A 314 -2.25 18.58 9.65
CA ASN A 314 -3.45 18.70 8.83
C ASN A 314 -3.10 19.39 7.50
N GLY A 315 -3.75 18.98 6.40
CA GLY A 315 -3.57 19.57 5.07
C GLY A 315 -3.77 18.54 3.97
N ASP A 316 -3.82 19.02 2.70
CA ASP A 316 -4.00 18.16 1.53
C ASP A 316 -2.65 17.56 1.09
N PHE A 317 -2.12 16.67 1.93
CA PHE A 317 -0.90 15.92 1.73
C PHE A 317 -0.94 14.64 2.57
N ASP A 318 -0.09 13.68 2.23
CA ASP A 318 0.15 12.49 3.04
C ASP A 318 1.48 12.58 3.77
N VAL A 319 1.47 12.28 5.07
CA VAL A 319 2.66 11.88 5.84
C VAL A 319 2.81 10.38 5.65
N ASN A 320 3.94 9.93 5.08
CA ASN A 320 4.14 8.50 4.78
C ASN A 320 4.96 7.77 5.85
N ASP A 321 6.02 8.42 6.39
CA ASP A 321 6.91 7.81 7.38
C ASP A 321 7.25 8.76 8.51
N ILE A 322 7.49 8.20 9.71
CA ILE A 322 8.12 8.87 10.85
C ILE A 322 9.57 8.40 10.92
N VAL A 323 10.51 9.25 10.48
CA VAL A 323 11.95 8.91 10.45
C VAL A 323 12.56 8.96 11.84
N GLY A 324 12.10 9.90 12.68
CA GLY A 324 12.56 10.05 14.05
C GLY A 324 12.40 11.46 14.60
N PHE A 325 12.99 11.71 15.78
CA PHE A 325 12.85 12.97 16.51
C PHE A 325 14.19 13.67 16.76
N PHE A 326 14.17 15.00 16.66
CA PHE A 326 15.27 15.88 17.03
C PHE A 326 14.74 17.04 17.89
N GLY A 327 14.90 16.96 19.21
CA GLY A 327 14.26 17.89 20.12
C GLY A 327 12.73 17.91 19.97
N ASP A 328 12.15 19.09 19.82
CA ASP A 328 10.73 19.30 19.56
C ASP A 328 10.36 19.15 18.06
N THR A 329 11.25 18.59 17.25
CA THR A 329 11.05 18.41 15.80
C THR A 329 10.94 16.94 15.46
N VAL A 330 9.92 16.57 14.66
CA VAL A 330 9.80 15.25 14.05
C VAL A 330 10.24 15.32 12.58
N ILE A 331 11.01 14.33 12.15
CA ILE A 331 11.42 14.15 10.76
C ILE A 331 10.47 13.17 10.11
N LEU A 332 9.91 13.56 8.98
CA LEU A 332 8.84 12.87 8.28
C LEU A 332 9.12 12.81 6.78
N THR A 333 8.48 11.89 6.07
CA THR A 333 8.32 12.01 4.62
C THR A 333 6.91 12.50 4.32
N ARG A 334 6.80 13.31 3.27
CA ARG A 334 5.55 13.90 2.84
C ARG A 334 5.43 13.85 1.31
N ALA A 335 4.23 13.50 0.83
CA ALA A 335 3.86 13.50 -0.58
C ALA A 335 2.48 14.16 -0.78
N ASP A 336 2.14 14.46 -2.03
CA ASP A 336 0.79 14.79 -2.46
C ASP A 336 0.54 14.25 -3.88
N MET A 337 -0.67 14.38 -4.42
CA MET A 337 -1.03 13.83 -5.74
C MET A 337 -0.18 14.38 -6.91
N ASN A 338 0.55 15.49 -6.70
CA ASN A 338 1.43 16.12 -7.69
C ASN A 338 2.92 15.92 -7.41
N HIS A 339 3.30 15.54 -6.19
CA HIS A 339 4.69 15.45 -5.77
C HIS A 339 4.99 14.12 -5.09
N ALA A 340 6.00 13.42 -5.58
CA ALA A 340 6.58 12.26 -4.90
C ALA A 340 7.16 12.67 -3.53
N ALA A 341 7.31 11.68 -2.65
CA ALA A 341 7.75 11.91 -1.29
C ALA A 341 9.11 12.61 -1.21
N GLU A 342 9.17 13.62 -0.33
CA GLU A 342 10.38 14.32 0.08
C GLU A 342 10.49 14.31 1.61
N ILE A 343 11.69 14.59 2.15
CA ILE A 343 11.94 14.64 3.59
C ILE A 343 11.63 16.03 4.11
N TYR A 344 10.86 16.09 5.19
CA TYR A 344 10.47 17.30 5.89
C TYR A 344 10.81 17.22 7.36
N SER A 345 11.04 18.37 7.99
CA SER A 345 10.96 18.53 9.42
C SER A 345 9.67 19.24 9.80
N PHE A 346 9.05 18.80 10.90
CA PHE A 346 7.86 19.42 11.47
C PHE A 346 8.11 19.75 12.94
N HIS A 347 8.00 21.03 13.30
CA HIS A 347 8.21 21.50 14.67
C HIS A 347 6.91 21.36 15.47
N LEU A 348 6.85 20.44 16.41
CA LEU A 348 5.65 20.05 17.16
C LEU A 348 4.94 21.20 17.88
N LYS A 349 5.70 22.12 18.50
CA LYS A 349 5.15 23.29 19.23
C LYS A 349 4.75 24.44 18.31
N LYS A 350 5.61 24.78 17.31
CA LYS A 350 5.38 25.90 16.39
C LYS A 350 4.41 25.54 15.26
N LYS A 351 4.11 24.25 15.06
CA LYS A 351 3.31 23.73 13.95
C LYS A 351 3.81 24.18 12.57
N SER A 352 5.12 24.27 12.38
CA SER A 352 5.75 24.74 11.15
C SER A 352 6.51 23.63 10.44
N TRP A 353 6.42 23.62 9.11
CA TRP A 353 7.09 22.70 8.21
C TRP A 353 8.33 23.33 7.60
N THR A 354 9.37 22.52 7.39
CA THR A 354 10.52 22.86 6.56
C THR A 354 10.84 21.68 5.66
N GLN A 355 10.88 21.88 4.36
CA GLN A 355 11.35 20.85 3.41
C GLN A 355 12.86 20.76 3.48
N LEU A 356 13.39 19.55 3.63
CA LEU A 356 14.81 19.29 3.79
C LEU A 356 15.45 18.69 2.54
N SER A 357 14.74 17.81 1.83
CA SER A 357 15.21 17.21 0.57
C SER A 357 14.49 17.81 -0.64
N HIS A 358 15.15 17.79 -1.81
CA HIS A 358 14.66 18.36 -3.05
C HIS A 358 15.05 17.49 -4.26
N VAL A 359 14.88 16.17 -4.12
CA VAL A 359 15.38 15.17 -5.09
C VAL A 359 14.78 15.37 -6.47
N ASN A 360 13.50 15.72 -6.55
CA ASN A 360 12.77 15.87 -7.81
C ASN A 360 12.47 17.32 -8.21
N ALA A 361 12.97 18.31 -7.48
CA ALA A 361 12.65 19.72 -7.69
C ALA A 361 12.98 20.23 -9.11
N ALA A 362 14.11 19.80 -9.67
CA ALA A 362 14.50 20.18 -11.03
C ALA A 362 13.47 19.75 -12.10
N THR A 363 12.82 18.60 -11.91
CA THR A 363 11.75 18.13 -12.80
C THR A 363 10.46 18.90 -12.55
N TYR A 364 10.00 19.01 -11.31
CA TYR A 364 8.72 19.66 -10.97
C TYR A 364 8.70 21.14 -11.34
N ASN A 365 9.82 21.86 -11.22
CA ASN A 365 9.93 23.28 -11.58
C ASN A 365 9.70 23.56 -13.07
N THR A 366 9.72 22.53 -13.92
CA THR A 366 9.44 22.66 -15.38
C THR A 366 8.01 22.28 -15.75
N LEU A 367 7.22 21.78 -14.79
CA LEU A 367 5.90 21.22 -15.04
C LEU A 367 4.76 22.15 -14.66
N ALA A 368 3.74 22.20 -15.51
CA ALA A 368 2.41 22.61 -15.10
C ALA A 368 1.75 21.45 -14.35
N LEU A 369 1.35 21.69 -13.11
CA LEU A 369 0.76 20.70 -12.22
C LEU A 369 -0.75 20.66 -12.35
N SER A 370 -1.37 19.53 -12.01
CA SER A 370 -2.81 19.38 -11.91
C SER A 370 -3.33 20.13 -10.68
N LYS A 371 -4.62 20.50 -10.69
CA LYS A 371 -5.31 21.03 -9.52
C LYS A 371 -6.13 19.90 -8.89
N THR A 372 -5.95 19.67 -7.59
CA THR A 372 -6.75 18.72 -6.81
C THR A 372 -7.81 19.46 -6.01
N GLU A 373 -9.03 18.97 -6.01
CA GLU A 373 -10.16 19.56 -5.30
C GLU A 373 -10.87 18.52 -4.44
N ARG A 374 -11.24 18.92 -3.20
CA ARG A 374 -12.15 18.15 -2.35
C ARG A 374 -13.58 18.45 -2.76
N ARG A 375 -14.37 17.39 -2.96
CA ARG A 375 -15.79 17.49 -3.21
C ARG A 375 -16.53 16.49 -2.31
N TYR A 376 -17.62 16.93 -1.67
CA TYR A 376 -18.46 16.04 -0.89
C TYR A 376 -19.75 15.76 -1.65
N VAL A 377 -19.96 14.50 -1.98
CA VAL A 377 -21.12 14.02 -2.74
C VAL A 377 -22.06 13.29 -1.80
N THR A 378 -23.37 13.55 -1.93
CA THR A 378 -24.38 12.79 -1.20
C THR A 378 -24.65 11.47 -1.92
N THR A 379 -24.48 10.37 -1.19
CA THR A 379 -24.72 9.01 -1.68
C THR A 379 -26.22 8.68 -1.71
N THR A 380 -26.61 7.58 -2.37
CA THR A 380 -28.02 7.16 -2.49
C THR A 380 -28.71 6.91 -1.14
N ASP A 381 -27.94 6.54 -0.10
CA ASP A 381 -28.42 6.36 1.28
C ASP A 381 -28.26 7.63 2.15
N GLY A 382 -28.00 8.79 1.54
CA GLY A 382 -27.98 10.10 2.19
C GLY A 382 -26.71 10.46 2.96
N LYS A 383 -25.64 9.65 2.87
CA LYS A 383 -24.36 9.95 3.53
C LYS A 383 -23.49 10.86 2.67
N LYS A 384 -22.57 11.60 3.33
CA LYS A 384 -21.57 12.42 2.63
C LYS A 384 -20.31 11.61 2.36
N MET A 385 -19.91 11.55 1.11
CA MET A 385 -18.72 10.87 0.62
C MET A 385 -17.72 11.88 0.06
N LEU A 386 -16.48 11.86 0.54
CA LEU A 386 -15.39 12.64 -0.07
C LEU A 386 -15.06 12.09 -1.46
N VAL A 387 -14.92 12.99 -2.41
CA VAL A 387 -14.46 12.69 -3.78
C VAL A 387 -13.29 13.63 -4.10
N TRP A 388 -12.15 13.08 -4.43
CA TRP A 388 -11.07 13.86 -5.03
C TRP A 388 -11.38 14.08 -6.50
N VAL A 389 -11.34 15.35 -6.94
CA VAL A 389 -11.45 15.73 -8.35
C VAL A 389 -10.13 16.33 -8.79
N ILE A 390 -9.48 15.69 -9.74
CA ILE A 390 -8.18 16.11 -10.24
C ILE A 390 -8.38 16.72 -11.64
N LEU A 391 -8.11 18.02 -11.76
CA LEU A 391 -8.29 18.78 -12.99
C LEU A 391 -6.99 18.84 -13.78
N PRO A 392 -7.06 18.87 -15.13
CA PRO A 392 -5.89 19.02 -15.99
C PRO A 392 -5.02 20.22 -15.67
N PRO A 393 -3.70 20.18 -15.93
CA PRO A 393 -2.86 21.36 -15.92
C PRO A 393 -3.45 22.46 -16.81
N ASN A 394 -3.34 23.73 -16.39
CA ASN A 394 -3.90 24.88 -17.13
C ASN A 394 -5.41 24.73 -17.43
N PHE A 395 -6.14 24.17 -16.46
CA PHE A 395 -7.59 23.96 -16.57
C PHE A 395 -8.33 25.25 -16.97
N ASP A 396 -9.24 25.12 -17.94
CA ASP A 396 -10.09 26.18 -18.46
C ASP A 396 -11.57 25.74 -18.39
N ALA A 397 -12.33 26.32 -17.49
CA ALA A 397 -13.73 25.95 -17.26
C ALA A 397 -14.66 26.21 -18.46
N THR A 398 -14.21 26.91 -19.48
CA THR A 398 -14.97 27.14 -20.72
C THR A 398 -14.86 25.97 -21.72
N LYS A 399 -13.90 25.08 -21.50
CA LYS A 399 -13.67 23.89 -22.32
C LYS A 399 -14.38 22.67 -21.76
N LYS A 400 -14.53 21.63 -22.57
CA LYS A 400 -15.09 20.34 -22.16
C LYS A 400 -14.00 19.27 -22.15
N TYR A 401 -13.94 18.52 -21.04
CA TYR A 401 -12.92 17.51 -20.80
C TYR A 401 -13.51 16.11 -20.69
N PRO A 402 -12.87 15.09 -21.29
CA PRO A 402 -13.16 13.70 -20.98
C PRO A 402 -12.85 13.42 -19.53
N THR A 403 -13.67 12.58 -18.90
CA THR A 403 -13.60 12.36 -17.44
C THR A 403 -13.53 10.89 -17.11
N LEU A 404 -12.65 10.52 -16.18
CA LEU A 404 -12.43 9.15 -15.73
C LEU A 404 -12.98 8.96 -14.31
N LEU A 405 -13.85 7.98 -14.13
CA LEU A 405 -14.12 7.43 -12.80
C LEU A 405 -12.97 6.48 -12.45
N TYR A 406 -12.25 6.77 -11.38
CA TYR A 406 -11.23 5.91 -10.84
C TYR A 406 -11.78 5.02 -9.73
N CYS A 407 -11.73 3.71 -9.94
CA CYS A 407 -12.12 2.70 -8.98
C CYS A 407 -10.87 2.20 -8.23
N GLN A 408 -10.77 2.58 -6.96
CA GLN A 408 -9.65 2.19 -6.10
C GLN A 408 -9.75 0.71 -5.73
N GLY A 409 -8.58 0.02 -5.68
CA GLY A 409 -8.44 -1.34 -5.19
C GLY A 409 -8.64 -1.47 -3.68
N GLY A 410 -8.32 -2.61 -3.16
CA GLY A 410 -8.51 -3.02 -1.78
C GLY A 410 -9.28 -4.33 -1.71
N PRO A 411 -10.55 -4.37 -1.28
CA PRO A 411 -11.58 -3.31 -1.26
C PRO A 411 -11.45 -2.27 -0.16
N GLN A 412 -10.89 -2.64 0.98
CA GLN A 412 -10.58 -1.71 2.05
C GLN A 412 -9.18 -1.14 1.83
N SER A 413 -9.11 0.18 1.66
CA SER A 413 -7.85 0.91 1.51
C SER A 413 -8.09 2.40 1.73
N ALA A 414 -7.03 3.19 1.83
CA ALA A 414 -7.15 4.63 1.92
C ALA A 414 -6.97 5.27 0.53
N LEU A 415 -7.93 6.06 0.06
CA LEU A 415 -7.77 6.91 -1.11
C LEU A 415 -7.39 8.32 -0.66
N THR A 416 -6.10 8.54 -0.54
CA THR A 416 -5.48 9.73 0.05
C THR A 416 -4.76 10.59 -0.99
N GLN A 417 -3.86 11.46 -0.55
CA GLN A 417 -2.99 12.26 -1.40
C GLN A 417 -1.75 11.47 -1.91
N PHE A 418 -1.84 10.14 -1.97
CA PHE A 418 -0.73 9.27 -2.35
C PHE A 418 -0.18 9.58 -3.76
N TYR A 419 1.14 9.49 -3.92
CA TYR A 419 1.81 9.60 -5.21
C TYR A 419 2.15 8.21 -5.75
N SER A 420 1.37 7.73 -6.71
CA SER A 420 1.60 6.43 -7.35
C SER A 420 2.43 6.57 -8.63
N TYR A 421 3.35 5.66 -8.87
CA TYR A 421 4.11 5.59 -10.12
C TYR A 421 3.40 4.74 -11.19
N ARG A 422 2.37 3.98 -10.84
CA ARG A 422 1.52 3.22 -11.75
C ARG A 422 0.22 3.96 -12.02
N TRP A 423 -0.65 4.09 -11.04
CA TRP A 423 -1.92 4.82 -11.09
C TRP A 423 -1.71 6.29 -10.70
N ASN A 424 -1.00 7.03 -11.57
CA ASN A 424 -0.61 8.42 -11.28
C ASN A 424 -1.69 9.40 -11.78
N PHE A 425 -2.36 10.09 -10.84
CA PHE A 425 -3.42 11.04 -11.17
C PHE A 425 -2.91 12.28 -11.91
N GLN A 426 -1.72 12.77 -11.53
CA GLN A 426 -1.06 13.88 -12.24
C GLN A 426 -0.82 13.53 -13.71
N LEU A 427 -0.37 12.29 -14.00
CA LEU A 427 -0.15 11.83 -15.38
C LEU A 427 -1.48 11.72 -16.16
N MET A 428 -2.56 11.22 -15.51
CA MET A 428 -3.89 11.16 -16.13
C MET A 428 -4.40 12.56 -16.45
N ALA A 429 -4.30 13.49 -15.51
CA ALA A 429 -4.70 14.88 -15.69
C ALA A 429 -3.84 15.59 -16.75
N ALA A 430 -2.52 15.33 -16.79
CA ALA A 430 -1.61 15.86 -17.81
C ALA A 430 -1.94 15.40 -19.23
N ASN A 431 -2.64 14.26 -19.38
CA ASN A 431 -3.18 13.78 -20.66
C ASN A 431 -4.56 14.35 -20.99
N GLY A 432 -5.05 15.34 -20.23
CA GLY A 432 -6.28 16.09 -20.51
C GLY A 432 -7.54 15.46 -19.91
N TYR A 433 -7.44 14.50 -18.99
CA TYR A 433 -8.58 13.89 -18.33
C TYR A 433 -8.86 14.54 -16.97
N ILE A 434 -10.13 14.78 -16.65
CA ILE A 434 -10.56 14.97 -15.27
C ILE A 434 -10.60 13.59 -14.62
N VAL A 435 -10.05 13.44 -13.40
CA VAL A 435 -10.13 12.19 -12.64
C VAL A 435 -11.06 12.39 -11.46
N VAL A 436 -12.05 11.51 -11.33
CA VAL A 436 -13.00 11.44 -10.22
C VAL A 436 -12.65 10.23 -9.38
N ALA A 437 -12.16 10.48 -8.17
CA ALA A 437 -11.62 9.46 -7.28
C ALA A 437 -12.37 9.46 -5.94
N PRO A 438 -13.48 8.67 -5.81
CA PRO A 438 -14.35 8.69 -4.65
C PRO A 438 -13.81 7.84 -3.50
N ASN A 439 -13.90 8.38 -2.28
CA ASN A 439 -13.71 7.64 -1.03
C ASN A 439 -14.99 6.88 -0.65
N ARG A 440 -15.39 5.94 -1.51
CA ARG A 440 -16.56 5.08 -1.36
C ARG A 440 -16.46 4.17 -0.13
N ARG A 441 -17.54 3.44 0.24
CA ARG A 441 -17.47 2.43 1.32
C ARG A 441 -16.29 1.50 1.14
N GLY A 442 -15.64 1.16 2.27
CA GLY A 442 -14.40 0.40 2.32
C GLY A 442 -13.14 1.27 2.39
N MET A 443 -13.25 2.62 2.19
CA MET A 443 -12.09 3.49 2.32
C MET A 443 -11.80 3.82 3.77
N GLN A 444 -10.53 3.61 4.19
CA GLN A 444 -10.04 3.98 5.52
C GLN A 444 -9.99 5.50 5.68
N GLY A 445 -10.06 5.95 6.93
CA GLY A 445 -10.01 7.38 7.29
C GLY A 445 -11.37 8.08 7.36
N HIS A 446 -12.47 7.35 7.19
CA HIS A 446 -13.84 7.84 7.30
C HIS A 446 -14.64 7.11 8.39
N GLY A 447 -13.94 6.54 9.38
CA GLY A 447 -14.47 5.71 10.46
C GLY A 447 -14.42 4.21 10.16
N VAL A 448 -14.36 3.40 11.23
CA VAL A 448 -14.27 1.93 11.15
C VAL A 448 -15.50 1.35 10.46
N ALA A 449 -16.69 1.86 10.79
CA ALA A 449 -17.94 1.39 10.16
C ALA A 449 -17.97 1.64 8.64
N TRP A 450 -17.41 2.76 8.17
CA TRP A 450 -17.32 3.05 6.73
C TRP A 450 -16.39 2.05 6.01
N ASN A 451 -15.29 1.69 6.65
CA ASN A 451 -14.34 0.68 6.15
C ASN A 451 -15.00 -0.70 6.05
N GLU A 452 -15.75 -1.12 7.06
CA GLU A 452 -16.34 -2.46 7.14
C GLU A 452 -17.55 -2.69 6.22
N GLN A 453 -18.28 -1.64 5.87
CA GLN A 453 -19.55 -1.75 5.12
C GLN A 453 -19.41 -2.39 3.74
N ILE A 454 -18.22 -2.49 3.19
CA ILE A 454 -17.99 -3.14 1.90
C ILE A 454 -17.92 -4.66 1.99
N SER A 455 -17.51 -5.21 3.13
CA SER A 455 -17.42 -6.67 3.33
C SER A 455 -18.80 -7.33 3.13
N LYS A 456 -18.85 -8.36 2.29
CA LYS A 456 -20.08 -9.09 1.89
C LYS A 456 -21.06 -8.25 1.05
N ASP A 457 -20.64 -7.04 0.59
CA ASP A 457 -21.49 -6.13 -0.21
C ASP A 457 -20.75 -5.50 -1.40
N TRP A 458 -19.87 -6.26 -2.04
CA TRP A 458 -18.98 -5.77 -3.09
C TRP A 458 -19.70 -5.14 -4.29
N GLY A 459 -20.86 -5.66 -4.67
CA GLY A 459 -21.68 -5.16 -5.78
C GLY A 459 -22.89 -4.34 -5.33
N GLY A 460 -23.00 -3.99 -4.04
CA GLY A 460 -24.12 -3.25 -3.46
C GLY A 460 -23.92 -1.75 -3.40
N GLN A 461 -24.06 -1.16 -2.22
CA GLN A 461 -23.99 0.29 -2.01
C GLN A 461 -22.74 0.96 -2.55
N VAL A 462 -21.62 0.25 -2.57
CA VAL A 462 -20.35 0.75 -3.12
C VAL A 462 -20.45 1.08 -4.62
N MET A 463 -21.26 0.35 -5.39
CA MET A 463 -21.47 0.64 -6.81
C MET A 463 -22.30 1.93 -6.98
N ASP A 464 -23.30 2.13 -6.13
CA ASP A 464 -24.06 3.37 -6.08
C ASP A 464 -23.20 4.57 -5.65
N ASP A 465 -22.23 4.36 -4.75
CA ASP A 465 -21.26 5.38 -4.37
C ASP A 465 -20.44 5.85 -5.59
N TYR A 466 -19.90 4.90 -6.38
CA TYR A 466 -19.17 5.20 -7.61
C TYR A 466 -20.03 5.97 -8.61
N LEU A 467 -21.27 5.51 -8.85
CA LEU A 467 -22.18 6.16 -9.79
C LEU A 467 -22.62 7.55 -9.29
N SER A 468 -22.86 7.70 -7.98
CA SER A 468 -23.17 9.00 -7.38
C SER A 468 -22.03 10.01 -7.57
N ALA A 469 -20.78 9.57 -7.42
CA ALA A 469 -19.61 10.43 -7.59
C ALA A 469 -19.49 10.95 -9.03
N ILE A 470 -19.53 10.04 -10.02
CA ILE A 470 -19.38 10.45 -11.41
C ILE A 470 -20.59 11.26 -11.91
N ASP A 471 -21.80 10.90 -11.52
CA ASP A 471 -23.02 11.63 -11.88
C ASP A 471 -23.03 13.05 -11.30
N ASP A 472 -22.50 13.24 -10.09
CA ASP A 472 -22.40 14.56 -9.48
C ASP A 472 -21.38 15.46 -10.21
N VAL A 473 -20.17 14.96 -10.47
CA VAL A 473 -19.16 15.71 -11.21
C VAL A 473 -19.58 15.95 -12.67
N ALA A 474 -20.32 15.04 -13.27
CA ALA A 474 -20.84 15.20 -14.63
C ALA A 474 -21.89 16.32 -14.77
N LYS A 475 -22.38 16.93 -13.69
CA LYS A 475 -23.25 18.12 -13.75
C LYS A 475 -22.48 19.37 -14.20
N GLU A 476 -21.18 19.39 -13.99
CA GLU A 476 -20.33 20.54 -14.32
C GLU A 476 -20.28 20.81 -15.82
N SER A 477 -20.31 22.10 -16.19
CA SER A 477 -20.32 22.53 -17.59
C SER A 477 -19.08 22.14 -18.37
N TYR A 478 -17.95 21.98 -17.68
CA TYR A 478 -16.66 21.59 -18.25
C TYR A 478 -16.49 20.08 -18.43
N VAL A 479 -17.44 19.26 -17.98
CA VAL A 479 -17.40 17.79 -18.19
C VAL A 479 -18.08 17.44 -19.52
N ASP A 480 -17.40 16.67 -20.35
CA ASP A 480 -17.99 16.08 -21.54
C ASP A 480 -18.68 14.75 -21.18
N LYS A 481 -19.99 14.83 -20.97
CA LYS A 481 -20.82 13.64 -20.61
C LYS A 481 -20.80 12.55 -21.68
N THR A 482 -20.39 12.87 -22.90
CA THR A 482 -20.30 11.88 -23.99
C THR A 482 -18.97 11.14 -24.00
N ARG A 483 -18.01 11.56 -23.16
CA ARG A 483 -16.66 10.99 -23.05
C ARG A 483 -16.30 10.66 -21.58
N LEU A 484 -17.10 9.76 -20.97
CA LEU A 484 -16.82 9.23 -19.64
C LEU A 484 -16.17 7.84 -19.75
N GLY A 485 -15.07 7.61 -19.03
CA GLY A 485 -14.39 6.32 -18.90
C GLY A 485 -14.42 5.80 -17.46
N CYS A 486 -14.30 4.48 -17.29
CA CYS A 486 -14.21 3.84 -15.97
C CYS A 486 -12.96 2.98 -15.91
N VAL A 487 -12.10 3.23 -14.92
CA VAL A 487 -10.77 2.60 -14.82
C VAL A 487 -10.47 2.15 -13.39
N GLY A 488 -9.78 1.02 -13.20
CA GLY A 488 -9.43 0.55 -11.87
C GLY A 488 -8.61 -0.73 -11.87
N ALA A 489 -8.07 -1.08 -10.70
CA ALA A 489 -7.25 -2.27 -10.50
C ALA A 489 -7.69 -3.08 -9.28
N SER A 490 -7.43 -4.39 -9.29
CA SER A 490 -7.74 -5.30 -8.18
C SER A 490 -9.25 -5.30 -7.88
N TYR A 491 -9.67 -5.00 -6.66
CA TYR A 491 -11.09 -4.73 -6.39
C TYR A 491 -11.62 -3.60 -7.29
N GLY A 492 -10.81 -2.59 -7.63
CA GLY A 492 -11.19 -1.57 -8.61
C GLY A 492 -11.40 -2.14 -10.01
N GLY A 493 -10.62 -3.15 -10.41
CA GLY A 493 -10.83 -3.91 -11.64
C GLY A 493 -12.12 -4.74 -11.62
N TYR A 494 -12.44 -5.36 -10.46
CA TYR A 494 -13.76 -5.96 -10.20
C TYR A 494 -14.88 -4.94 -10.40
N SER A 495 -14.72 -3.76 -9.80
CA SER A 495 -15.71 -2.67 -9.92
C SER A 495 -15.92 -2.27 -11.38
N VAL A 496 -14.84 -2.20 -12.18
CA VAL A 496 -14.90 -1.93 -13.62
C VAL A 496 -15.70 -2.99 -14.36
N PHE A 497 -15.43 -4.28 -14.09
CA PHE A 497 -16.18 -5.39 -14.71
C PHE A 497 -17.66 -5.38 -14.30
N TYR A 498 -17.94 -5.10 -13.03
CA TYR A 498 -19.32 -5.04 -12.52
C TYR A 498 -20.07 -3.84 -13.12
N LEU A 499 -19.46 -2.65 -13.08
CA LEU A 499 -20.01 -1.42 -13.66
C LEU A 499 -20.24 -1.54 -15.18
N ALA A 500 -19.41 -2.29 -15.91
CA ALA A 500 -19.62 -2.55 -17.32
C ALA A 500 -20.98 -3.25 -17.61
N GLY A 501 -21.54 -3.96 -16.64
CA GLY A 501 -22.85 -4.59 -16.73
C GLY A 501 -24.04 -3.74 -16.25
N ILE A 502 -23.77 -2.66 -15.47
CA ILE A 502 -24.86 -1.88 -14.83
C ILE A 502 -24.83 -0.38 -15.13
N HIS A 503 -23.88 0.11 -15.91
CA HIS A 503 -23.61 1.56 -16.07
C HIS A 503 -24.70 2.37 -16.83
N ASN A 504 -25.71 1.73 -17.39
CA ASN A 504 -26.80 2.38 -18.12
C ASN A 504 -26.30 3.42 -19.17
N ASN A 505 -25.35 3.00 -20.00
CA ASN A 505 -24.70 3.81 -21.05
C ASN A 505 -23.93 5.07 -20.56
N ARG A 506 -23.60 5.21 -19.27
CA ARG A 506 -22.78 6.34 -18.78
C ARG A 506 -21.39 6.35 -19.38
N PHE A 507 -20.71 5.20 -19.39
CA PHE A 507 -19.32 5.11 -19.83
C PHE A 507 -19.19 4.69 -21.29
N LYS A 508 -18.17 5.21 -21.96
CA LYS A 508 -17.79 4.88 -23.36
C LYS A 508 -16.73 3.80 -23.42
N THR A 509 -15.91 3.67 -22.37
CA THR A 509 -14.81 2.71 -22.33
C THR A 509 -14.49 2.28 -20.91
N PHE A 510 -13.85 1.13 -20.80
CA PHE A 510 -13.43 0.51 -19.55
C PHE A 510 -11.97 0.09 -19.61
N ILE A 511 -11.25 0.20 -18.46
CA ILE A 511 -9.91 -0.38 -18.27
C ILE A 511 -9.89 -1.09 -16.91
N ALA A 512 -9.77 -2.42 -16.94
CA ALA A 512 -9.67 -3.28 -15.76
C ALA A 512 -8.26 -3.90 -15.68
N HIS A 513 -7.56 -3.68 -14.58
CA HIS A 513 -6.26 -4.26 -14.32
C HIS A 513 -6.36 -5.22 -13.12
N ASP A 514 -5.91 -6.46 -13.29
CA ASP A 514 -5.92 -7.52 -12.28
C ASP A 514 -7.27 -7.60 -11.52
N GLY A 515 -8.39 -7.50 -12.25
CA GLY A 515 -9.73 -7.42 -11.67
C GLY A 515 -10.34 -8.80 -11.43
N VAL A 516 -11.09 -8.94 -10.34
CA VAL A 516 -11.89 -10.14 -10.10
C VAL A 516 -13.11 -10.15 -11.02
N TYR A 517 -13.15 -11.10 -11.95
CA TYR A 517 -14.24 -11.26 -12.90
C TYR A 517 -15.23 -12.37 -12.49
N ASN A 518 -14.73 -13.49 -12.02
CA ASN A 518 -15.49 -14.63 -11.60
C ASN A 518 -15.17 -14.97 -10.13
N THR A 519 -16.08 -14.63 -9.23
CA THR A 519 -15.88 -14.81 -7.79
C THR A 519 -15.72 -16.29 -7.38
N GLN A 520 -16.32 -17.26 -8.13
CA GLN A 520 -16.13 -18.68 -7.84
C GLN A 520 -14.72 -19.15 -8.20
N SER A 521 -14.24 -18.84 -9.41
CA SER A 521 -12.87 -19.21 -9.80
C SER A 521 -11.83 -18.45 -9.00
N MET A 522 -12.13 -17.20 -8.59
CA MET A 522 -11.30 -16.44 -7.66
C MET A 522 -11.11 -17.18 -6.33
N PHE A 523 -12.20 -17.64 -5.70
CA PHE A 523 -12.11 -18.40 -4.45
C PHE A 523 -11.30 -19.69 -4.60
N GLY A 524 -11.43 -20.38 -5.74
CA GLY A 524 -10.74 -21.65 -6.01
C GLY A 524 -9.28 -21.51 -6.41
N THR A 525 -8.81 -20.29 -6.72
CA THR A 525 -7.47 -20.09 -7.32
C THR A 525 -6.63 -18.99 -6.67
N THR A 526 -7.17 -18.15 -5.79
CA THR A 526 -6.37 -17.20 -5.00
C THR A 526 -5.52 -17.93 -3.96
N GLU A 527 -4.37 -17.36 -3.64
CA GLU A 527 -3.55 -17.84 -2.53
C GLU A 527 -4.06 -17.32 -1.16
N GLU A 528 -4.86 -16.23 -1.14
CA GLU A 528 -5.39 -15.60 0.07
C GLU A 528 -6.85 -16.02 0.32
N VAL A 529 -7.08 -17.26 0.69
CA VAL A 529 -8.44 -17.79 0.97
C VAL A 529 -9.11 -17.07 2.13
N PHE A 530 -8.34 -16.63 3.16
CA PHE A 530 -8.86 -15.86 4.29
C PHE A 530 -9.59 -14.59 3.83
N PHE A 531 -9.03 -13.88 2.84
CA PHE A 531 -9.62 -12.67 2.27
C PHE A 531 -11.00 -12.94 1.67
N ASN A 532 -11.10 -13.98 0.81
CA ASN A 532 -12.37 -14.34 0.20
C ASN A 532 -13.38 -14.87 1.22
N ASN A 533 -12.95 -15.63 2.23
CA ASN A 533 -13.82 -16.06 3.32
C ASN A 533 -14.46 -14.88 4.04
N TRP A 534 -13.67 -13.83 4.33
CA TRP A 534 -14.19 -12.65 4.99
C TRP A 534 -15.09 -11.81 4.07
N ASP A 535 -14.57 -11.42 2.91
CA ASP A 535 -15.22 -10.45 2.05
C ASP A 535 -16.36 -11.01 1.21
N PHE A 536 -16.34 -12.30 0.87
CA PHE A 536 -17.48 -12.96 0.23
C PHE A 536 -18.45 -13.57 1.24
N GLY A 537 -18.03 -13.69 2.51
CA GLY A 537 -18.85 -14.23 3.59
C GLY A 537 -18.85 -15.74 3.72
N GLY A 538 -17.96 -16.46 3.02
CA GLY A 538 -17.80 -17.91 3.05
C GLY A 538 -17.53 -18.51 1.67
N ALA A 539 -17.48 -19.84 1.60
CA ALA A 539 -17.17 -20.58 0.39
C ALA A 539 -18.39 -20.71 -0.55
N TYR A 540 -18.15 -20.85 -1.87
CA TYR A 540 -19.22 -20.97 -2.88
C TYR A 540 -20.04 -22.27 -2.75
N TRP A 541 -19.54 -23.27 -2.05
CA TRP A 541 -20.27 -24.52 -1.79
C TRP A 541 -21.16 -24.45 -0.54
N GLU A 542 -21.08 -23.41 0.27
CA GLU A 542 -21.96 -23.18 1.42
C GLU A 542 -23.35 -22.71 0.96
N LYS A 543 -24.19 -23.63 0.47
CA LYS A 543 -25.44 -23.28 -0.23
C LYS A 543 -26.47 -22.58 0.66
N ASP A 544 -26.46 -22.86 1.95
CA ASP A 544 -27.37 -22.27 2.95
C ASP A 544 -26.83 -20.91 3.50
N ASN A 545 -25.62 -20.51 3.13
CA ASN A 545 -25.03 -19.24 3.53
C ASN A 545 -25.44 -18.13 2.56
N ALA A 546 -26.49 -17.37 2.90
CA ALA A 546 -27.05 -16.33 2.03
C ALA A 546 -26.04 -15.23 1.66
N ALA A 547 -25.13 -14.83 2.57
CA ALA A 547 -24.10 -13.83 2.30
C ALA A 547 -23.10 -14.34 1.26
N ALA A 548 -22.58 -15.56 1.43
CA ALA A 548 -21.70 -16.20 0.46
C ALA A 548 -22.39 -16.35 -0.90
N GLN A 549 -23.60 -16.89 -0.94
CA GLN A 549 -24.31 -17.10 -2.20
C GLN A 549 -24.59 -15.78 -2.94
N LYS A 550 -24.86 -14.67 -2.24
CA LYS A 550 -25.00 -13.34 -2.84
C LYS A 550 -23.73 -12.90 -3.57
N SER A 551 -22.56 -13.15 -2.99
CA SER A 551 -21.25 -12.83 -3.59
C SER A 551 -20.96 -13.65 -4.85
N TYR A 552 -21.41 -14.92 -4.90
CA TYR A 552 -21.18 -15.80 -6.06
C TYR A 552 -22.26 -15.73 -7.14
N THR A 553 -23.41 -15.11 -6.86
CA THR A 553 -24.52 -14.98 -7.81
C THR A 553 -24.75 -13.53 -8.21
N THR A 554 -25.27 -12.70 -7.31
CA THR A 554 -25.66 -11.31 -7.57
C THR A 554 -24.46 -10.41 -7.81
N PHE A 555 -23.40 -10.58 -7.02
CA PHE A 555 -22.19 -9.75 -7.06
C PHE A 555 -21.07 -10.33 -7.92
N ASN A 556 -21.36 -11.35 -8.72
CA ASN A 556 -20.38 -11.93 -9.62
C ASN A 556 -20.43 -11.24 -11.00
N PRO A 557 -19.39 -10.48 -11.42
CA PRO A 557 -19.38 -9.77 -12.70
C PRO A 557 -19.59 -10.66 -13.91
N MET A 558 -19.15 -11.92 -13.86
CA MET A 558 -19.36 -12.91 -14.92
C MET A 558 -20.86 -13.04 -15.29
N ASN A 559 -21.74 -12.94 -14.31
CA ASN A 559 -23.18 -13.06 -14.50
C ASN A 559 -23.82 -11.80 -15.14
N LEU A 560 -23.04 -10.75 -15.39
CA LEU A 560 -23.47 -9.51 -16.03
C LEU A 560 -22.84 -9.31 -17.40
N VAL A 561 -22.03 -10.23 -17.88
CA VAL A 561 -21.29 -10.08 -19.13
C VAL A 561 -22.19 -9.96 -20.36
N ASP A 562 -23.40 -10.54 -20.31
CA ASP A 562 -24.44 -10.41 -21.33
C ASP A 562 -24.87 -8.95 -21.56
N LYS A 563 -24.70 -8.07 -20.58
CA LYS A 563 -25.02 -6.63 -20.60
C LYS A 563 -23.86 -5.75 -21.06
N TRP A 564 -22.63 -6.30 -21.15
CA TRP A 564 -21.49 -5.53 -21.63
C TRP A 564 -21.66 -5.12 -23.07
N ASN A 565 -21.45 -3.85 -23.38
CA ASN A 565 -21.68 -3.27 -24.70
C ASN A 565 -20.69 -2.16 -25.09
N LYS A 566 -19.62 -1.98 -24.33
CA LYS A 566 -18.59 -0.95 -24.56
C LYS A 566 -17.20 -1.56 -24.62
N PRO A 567 -16.26 -0.87 -25.29
CA PRO A 567 -14.85 -1.30 -25.36
C PRO A 567 -14.24 -1.51 -23.98
N ILE A 568 -13.40 -2.55 -23.83
CA ILE A 568 -12.71 -2.85 -22.59
C ILE A 568 -11.26 -3.27 -22.82
N LEU A 569 -10.33 -2.62 -22.10
CA LEU A 569 -8.94 -3.05 -21.96
C LEU A 569 -8.79 -3.85 -20.68
N ILE A 570 -8.27 -5.05 -20.78
CA ILE A 570 -7.99 -5.96 -19.65
C ILE A 570 -6.48 -6.10 -19.54
N ILE A 571 -5.95 -5.86 -18.33
CA ILE A 571 -4.50 -5.93 -18.04
C ILE A 571 -4.29 -6.97 -16.95
N GLN A 572 -3.26 -7.84 -17.10
CA GLN A 572 -3.04 -8.94 -16.17
C GLN A 572 -1.57 -9.30 -16.03
N GLY A 573 -1.11 -9.50 -14.80
CA GLY A 573 0.17 -10.09 -14.45
C GLY A 573 0.12 -11.64 -14.48
N GLY A 574 1.16 -12.28 -15.01
CA GLY A 574 1.25 -13.74 -15.10
C GLY A 574 1.58 -14.41 -13.77
N LYS A 575 2.25 -13.68 -12.89
CA LYS A 575 2.62 -14.14 -11.53
C LYS A 575 1.72 -13.53 -10.44
N ASP A 576 0.57 -13.02 -10.81
CA ASP A 576 -0.43 -12.59 -9.85
C ASP A 576 -1.16 -13.81 -9.28
N PHE A 577 -0.85 -14.16 -8.02
CA PHE A 577 -1.51 -15.24 -7.31
C PHE A 577 -2.62 -14.74 -6.38
N ARG A 578 -2.66 -13.42 -6.14
CA ARG A 578 -3.74 -12.78 -5.40
C ARG A 578 -5.02 -12.70 -6.24
N VAL A 579 -4.95 -12.14 -7.45
CA VAL A 579 -6.00 -12.16 -8.47
C VAL A 579 -5.49 -12.93 -9.68
N PRO A 580 -5.65 -14.26 -9.69
CA PRO A 580 -4.97 -15.13 -10.65
C PRO A 580 -5.34 -14.85 -12.10
N ILE A 581 -4.39 -15.13 -13.00
CA ILE A 581 -4.46 -14.89 -14.44
C ILE A 581 -5.77 -15.32 -15.10
N GLY A 582 -6.42 -16.38 -14.58
CA GLY A 582 -7.71 -16.88 -15.04
C GLY A 582 -8.78 -15.80 -15.08
N GLN A 583 -8.76 -14.85 -14.14
CA GLN A 583 -9.72 -13.76 -14.06
C GLN A 583 -9.68 -12.86 -15.30
N GLY A 584 -8.49 -12.45 -15.72
CA GLY A 584 -8.30 -11.66 -16.93
C GLY A 584 -8.60 -12.47 -18.22
N GLN A 585 -8.22 -13.75 -18.25
CA GLN A 585 -8.48 -14.64 -19.40
C GLN A 585 -9.97 -14.90 -19.61
N GLU A 586 -10.72 -15.23 -18.56
CA GLU A 586 -12.16 -15.44 -18.62
C GLU A 586 -12.88 -14.18 -19.11
N ALA A 587 -12.54 -13.01 -18.56
CA ALA A 587 -13.13 -11.73 -18.96
C ALA A 587 -12.83 -11.36 -20.42
N PHE A 588 -11.58 -11.54 -20.87
CA PHE A 588 -11.18 -11.25 -22.24
C PHE A 588 -11.84 -12.19 -23.25
N GLN A 589 -11.85 -13.49 -22.96
CA GLN A 589 -12.47 -14.48 -23.84
C GLN A 589 -13.97 -14.21 -24.00
N ALA A 590 -14.67 -13.91 -22.90
CA ALA A 590 -16.10 -13.56 -22.94
C ALA A 590 -16.35 -12.30 -23.77
N ALA A 591 -15.55 -11.24 -23.61
CA ALA A 591 -15.67 -10.02 -24.37
C ALA A 591 -15.45 -10.26 -25.89
N GLN A 592 -14.41 -11.01 -26.26
CA GLN A 592 -14.09 -11.36 -27.66
C GLN A 592 -15.21 -12.19 -28.31
N LEU A 593 -15.67 -13.25 -27.66
CA LEU A 593 -16.74 -14.12 -28.19
C LEU A 593 -18.06 -13.38 -28.38
N ARG A 594 -18.31 -12.32 -27.60
CA ARG A 594 -19.48 -11.45 -27.73
C ARG A 594 -19.29 -10.30 -28.74
N GLY A 595 -18.15 -10.24 -29.45
CA GLY A 595 -17.86 -9.21 -30.44
C GLY A 595 -17.62 -7.82 -29.83
N ILE A 596 -17.30 -7.74 -28.54
CA ILE A 596 -16.97 -6.48 -27.86
C ILE A 596 -15.53 -6.11 -28.21
N LYS A 597 -15.30 -4.86 -28.67
CA LYS A 597 -13.94 -4.33 -28.87
C LYS A 597 -13.17 -4.46 -27.56
N SER A 598 -12.16 -5.33 -27.54
CA SER A 598 -11.36 -5.59 -26.34
C SER A 598 -9.89 -5.82 -26.68
N ARG A 599 -9.03 -5.55 -25.69
CA ARG A 599 -7.58 -5.79 -25.74
C ARG A 599 -7.14 -6.46 -24.44
N PHE A 600 -6.24 -7.44 -24.57
CA PHE A 600 -5.59 -8.08 -23.42
C PHE A 600 -4.12 -7.68 -23.38
N LEU A 601 -3.72 -6.93 -22.34
CA LEU A 601 -2.34 -6.54 -22.10
C LEU A 601 -1.78 -7.46 -21.01
N TYR A 602 -0.94 -8.40 -21.42
CA TYR A 602 -0.42 -9.46 -20.55
C TYR A 602 1.07 -9.25 -20.26
N PHE A 603 1.41 -9.32 -18.98
CA PHE A 603 2.78 -9.23 -18.49
C PHE A 603 3.19 -10.55 -17.82
N PRO A 604 3.87 -11.49 -18.53
CA PRO A 604 4.16 -12.85 -18.03
C PRO A 604 4.92 -12.89 -16.70
N GLU A 605 5.83 -11.93 -16.50
CA GLU A 605 6.76 -11.89 -15.38
C GLU A 605 6.43 -10.80 -14.32
N GLU A 606 5.27 -10.16 -14.42
CA GLU A 606 4.77 -9.24 -13.41
C GLU A 606 3.75 -9.94 -12.51
N ASN A 607 3.70 -9.46 -11.25
CA ASN A 607 2.74 -9.91 -10.26
C ASN A 607 1.48 -9.00 -10.25
N HIS A 608 0.84 -8.85 -9.11
CA HIS A 608 -0.30 -7.95 -8.92
C HIS A 608 0.05 -6.47 -9.18
N TRP A 609 1.33 -6.13 -9.22
CA TRP A 609 1.86 -4.82 -9.56
C TRP A 609 2.76 -4.90 -10.79
N VAL A 610 2.78 -3.85 -11.62
CA VAL A 610 3.72 -3.74 -12.74
C VAL A 610 4.93 -2.95 -12.26
N LEU A 611 6.02 -3.65 -11.95
CA LEU A 611 7.16 -3.09 -11.22
C LEU A 611 8.37 -2.78 -12.11
N LYS A 612 8.57 -3.55 -13.20
CA LYS A 612 9.70 -3.36 -14.10
C LYS A 612 9.52 -2.08 -14.93
N PRO A 613 10.52 -1.19 -15.00
CA PRO A 613 10.38 0.14 -15.63
C PRO A 613 9.87 0.13 -17.08
N GLN A 614 10.34 -0.81 -17.91
CA GLN A 614 9.88 -0.92 -19.31
C GLN A 614 8.42 -1.39 -19.39
N ASN A 615 8.03 -2.38 -18.59
CA ASN A 615 6.66 -2.87 -18.53
C ASN A 615 5.70 -1.78 -18.06
N ALA A 616 6.09 -1.00 -17.05
CA ALA A 616 5.28 0.09 -16.56
C ALA A 616 5.09 1.22 -17.57
N GLN A 617 6.12 1.53 -18.39
CA GLN A 617 5.95 2.47 -19.48
C GLN A 617 5.02 1.92 -20.58
N ILE A 618 5.11 0.63 -20.92
CA ILE A 618 4.17 -0.01 -21.85
C ILE A 618 2.75 0.05 -21.29
N TRP A 619 2.57 -0.26 -20.01
CA TRP A 619 1.29 -0.14 -19.33
C TRP A 619 0.69 1.25 -19.48
N GLN A 620 1.46 2.31 -19.18
CA GLN A 620 0.99 3.70 -19.29
C GLN A 620 0.69 4.11 -20.73
N LYS A 621 1.55 3.73 -21.69
CA LYS A 621 1.35 4.04 -23.11
C LYS A 621 0.10 3.34 -23.67
N GLU A 622 -0.12 2.06 -23.36
CA GLU A 622 -1.31 1.33 -23.81
C GLU A 622 -2.59 1.82 -23.11
N PHE A 623 -2.50 2.23 -21.83
CA PHE A 623 -3.60 2.85 -21.10
C PHE A 623 -4.10 4.14 -21.82
N PHE A 624 -3.22 5.08 -22.10
CA PHE A 624 -3.60 6.33 -22.77
C PHE A 624 -3.94 6.13 -24.26
N LYS A 625 -3.27 5.22 -24.94
CA LYS A 625 -3.63 4.85 -26.31
C LYS A 625 -5.05 4.29 -26.39
N TRP A 626 -5.41 3.39 -25.46
CA TRP A 626 -6.76 2.84 -25.38
C TRP A 626 -7.81 3.92 -25.14
N LEU A 627 -7.59 4.81 -24.19
CA LEU A 627 -8.49 5.92 -23.91
C LEU A 627 -8.66 6.81 -25.16
N LYS A 628 -7.58 7.15 -25.85
CA LYS A 628 -7.61 7.96 -27.07
C LYS A 628 -8.37 7.27 -28.24
N GLU A 629 -8.33 5.95 -28.31
CA GLU A 629 -9.02 5.16 -29.34
C GLU A 629 -10.51 4.96 -29.06
N THR A 630 -10.96 5.16 -27.81
CA THR A 630 -12.28 4.73 -27.35
C THR A 630 -13.11 5.79 -26.64
N LEU A 631 -12.50 6.92 -26.22
CA LEU A 631 -13.14 8.12 -25.70
C LEU A 631 -13.11 9.25 -26.71
#